data_324e4c108659a1c12c16131f6ed9e433
#
_entry.id   324e4c108659a1c12c16131f6ed9e433
#
_cell.length_a   1.000
_cell.length_b   1.000
_cell.length_c   1.000
_cell.angle_alpha   90.00
_cell.angle_beta   90.00
_cell.angle_gamma   90.00
#
_symmetry.space_group_name_H-M   'P 1'
#
loop_
_entity.id
_entity.type
_entity.pdbx_description
1 polymer ?
#
loop_
_entity_poly.entity_id
_entity_poly.type
_entity_poly.pdbx_seq_one_letter_code
_entity_poly.pdbx_strand_id
1 'polypeptide(L)'
;MQLLTYHFDSDENEENWIPDHKEACADAEVSEEQLRDYDYDPEYYETEEERAEAMLEAKWQAVRKPRLHPIPFNNVSYIPQSGKRLADRYRNSGLQIIVKMASIELTPEKPEFPVGGWHIEGQMNENICATALYYLDSENITDNSLSFRMQTSYHINDDNDYPVGQGAYHWMEAVYGTNLGGGGSPCLQNYGNVQTRQGRLLAFPNVL
;
A
#
# COMPACT_ATOMS: atom_id res chain seq x y z
N MET A 1 -6.76 14.52 2.32
CA MET A 1 -6.38 13.17 2.74
C MET A 1 -5.86 13.34 4.15
N GLN A 2 -6.62 12.89 5.16
CA GLN A 2 -6.13 12.86 6.53
C GLN A 2 -5.26 11.61 6.60
N LEU A 3 -3.95 11.79 6.57
CA LEU A 3 -3.02 10.74 6.94
C LEU A 3 -3.39 10.33 8.36
N LEU A 4 -3.76 9.07 8.53
CA LEU A 4 -3.86 8.44 9.84
C LEU A 4 -2.43 8.40 10.37
N THR A 5 -2.03 9.43 11.10
CA THR A 5 -0.84 9.37 11.93
C THR A 5 -1.15 8.42 13.07
N TYR A 6 -0.80 7.16 12.88
CA TYR A 6 -0.65 6.25 13.99
C TYR A 6 0.65 6.64 14.68
N HIS A 7 0.53 7.30 15.82
CA HIS A 7 1.62 7.32 16.77
C HIS A 7 1.76 5.90 17.30
N PHE A 8 2.70 5.16 16.76
CA PHE A 8 3.20 3.98 17.42
C PHE A 8 4.06 4.50 18.57
N ASP A 9 3.44 4.74 19.73
CA ASP A 9 4.18 4.91 20.95
C ASP A 9 4.91 3.61 21.21
N SER A 10 6.24 3.69 21.02
CA SER A 10 7.30 2.77 21.41
C SER A 10 6.98 1.27 21.43
N ASP A 11 7.96 0.50 21.06
CA ASP A 11 8.05 -0.97 21.10
C ASP A 11 7.62 -1.64 22.42
N GLU A 12 7.33 -0.87 23.46
CA GLU A 12 7.06 -1.34 24.81
C GLU A 12 5.61 -1.72 25.07
N ASN A 13 4.67 -1.44 24.17
CA ASN A 13 3.26 -1.73 24.42
C ASN A 13 2.80 -2.91 23.58
N GLU A 14 2.97 -4.12 24.10
CA GLU A 14 2.59 -5.38 23.45
C GLU A 14 1.13 -5.39 22.98
N GLU A 15 0.23 -4.68 23.66
CA GLU A 15 -1.19 -4.57 23.31
C GLU A 15 -1.45 -4.00 21.91
N ASN A 16 -0.47 -3.27 21.35
CA ASN A 16 -0.57 -2.69 20.01
C ASN A 16 -0.23 -3.67 18.88
N TRP A 17 0.16 -4.89 19.22
CA TRP A 17 0.62 -5.87 18.25
C TRP A 17 -0.31 -7.10 18.16
N ILE A 18 -0.18 -7.86 17.09
CA ILE A 18 -0.82 -9.15 16.88
C ILE A 18 0.26 -10.15 16.45
N PRO A 19 0.53 -11.18 17.24
CA PRO A 19 -0.02 -11.43 18.58
C PRO A 19 0.45 -10.40 19.61
N ASP A 20 -0.34 -10.18 20.65
CA ASP A 20 -0.11 -9.22 21.72
C ASP A 20 0.80 -9.75 22.85
N HIS A 21 1.41 -10.91 22.66
CA HIS A 21 2.37 -11.50 23.57
C HIS A 21 3.30 -12.47 22.83
N LYS A 22 4.55 -12.50 23.24
CA LYS A 22 5.61 -13.27 22.58
C LYS A 22 5.43 -14.79 22.65
N GLU A 23 4.82 -15.31 23.69
CA GLU A 23 4.58 -16.74 23.85
C GLU A 23 3.68 -17.34 22.75
N ALA A 24 2.81 -16.51 22.15
CA ALA A 24 1.98 -16.94 21.03
C ALA A 24 2.78 -17.22 19.74
N CYS A 25 4.06 -16.84 19.72
CA CYS A 25 4.95 -17.07 18.57
C CYS A 25 5.91 -18.24 18.78
N ALA A 26 5.76 -19.03 19.84
CA ALA A 26 6.66 -20.13 20.13
C ALA A 26 6.79 -21.12 18.95
N ASP A 27 5.68 -21.45 18.30
CA ASP A 27 5.61 -22.37 17.16
C ASP A 27 5.80 -21.66 15.80
N ALA A 28 6.13 -20.37 15.79
CA ALA A 28 6.34 -19.65 14.52
C ALA A 28 7.59 -20.16 13.80
N GLU A 29 7.43 -20.47 12.52
CA GLU A 29 8.53 -20.83 11.63
C GLU A 29 9.24 -19.55 11.16
N VAL A 30 10.40 -19.28 11.75
CA VAL A 30 11.26 -18.14 11.40
C VAL A 30 12.64 -18.68 11.06
N SER A 31 13.22 -18.24 9.95
CA SER A 31 14.55 -18.69 9.54
C SER A 31 15.64 -18.12 10.45
N GLU A 32 16.80 -18.81 10.52
CA GLU A 32 17.95 -18.31 11.30
C GLU A 32 18.43 -16.93 10.82
N GLU A 33 18.34 -16.67 9.51
CA GLU A 33 18.69 -15.37 8.94
C GLU A 33 17.75 -14.26 9.45
N GLN A 34 16.45 -14.53 9.47
CA GLN A 34 15.47 -13.59 10.04
C GLN A 34 15.66 -13.38 11.54
N LEU A 35 16.03 -14.40 12.31
CA LEU A 35 16.29 -14.25 13.73
C LEU A 35 17.51 -13.35 14.00
N ARG A 36 18.53 -13.42 13.16
CA ARG A 36 19.71 -12.53 13.25
C ARG A 36 19.38 -11.08 12.96
N ASP A 37 18.42 -10.81 12.07
CA ASP A 37 17.96 -9.45 11.79
C ASP A 37 17.34 -8.77 13.03
N TYR A 38 16.96 -9.57 14.04
CA TYR A 38 16.43 -9.13 15.33
C TYR A 38 17.41 -9.36 16.49
N ASP A 39 18.71 -9.24 16.22
CA ASP A 39 19.78 -9.33 17.20
C ASP A 39 19.85 -10.67 17.98
N TYR A 40 19.23 -11.75 17.45
CA TYR A 40 19.35 -13.06 18.08
C TYR A 40 20.61 -13.78 17.62
N ASP A 41 21.53 -13.95 18.56
CA ASP A 41 22.73 -14.78 18.40
C ASP A 41 22.81 -15.77 19.57
N PRO A 42 22.64 -17.11 19.31
CA PRO A 42 22.65 -18.10 20.36
C PRO A 42 23.96 -18.20 21.15
N GLU A 43 25.08 -17.72 20.59
CA GLU A 43 26.38 -17.73 21.24
C GLU A 43 26.54 -16.63 22.30
N TYR A 44 25.65 -15.64 22.28
CA TYR A 44 25.72 -14.48 23.18
C TYR A 44 25.13 -14.76 24.58
N TYR A 45 24.28 -15.79 24.71
CA TYR A 45 23.56 -16.08 25.96
C TYR A 45 24.22 -17.20 26.77
N GLU A 46 24.38 -16.96 28.06
CA GLU A 46 25.08 -17.88 28.94
C GLU A 46 24.20 -19.09 29.37
N THR A 47 22.90 -18.88 29.52
CA THR A 47 21.95 -19.91 29.97
C THR A 47 20.97 -20.32 28.87
N GLU A 48 20.43 -21.54 28.99
CA GLU A 48 19.37 -22.03 28.10
C GLU A 48 18.07 -21.21 28.25
N GLU A 49 17.79 -20.71 29.46
CA GLU A 49 16.60 -19.89 29.71
C GLU A 49 16.69 -18.55 29.03
N GLU A 50 17.83 -17.83 29.12
CA GLU A 50 18.07 -16.58 28.41
C GLU A 50 18.00 -16.75 26.89
N ARG A 51 18.57 -17.86 26.39
CA ARG A 51 18.55 -18.18 24.97
C ARG A 51 17.13 -18.42 24.47
N ALA A 52 16.32 -19.13 25.23
CA ALA A 52 14.93 -19.42 24.89
C ALA A 52 14.07 -18.15 24.91
N GLU A 53 14.27 -17.27 25.87
CA GLU A 53 13.55 -16.00 25.97
C GLU A 53 13.92 -15.06 24.81
N ALA A 54 15.20 -14.92 24.53
CA ALA A 54 15.68 -14.08 23.42
C ALA A 54 15.21 -14.61 22.05
N MET A 55 15.21 -15.93 21.86
CA MET A 55 14.65 -16.54 20.65
C MET A 55 13.16 -16.23 20.50
N LEU A 56 12.41 -16.29 21.59
CA LEU A 56 10.98 -16.03 21.58
C LEU A 56 10.69 -14.57 21.26
N GLU A 57 11.47 -13.65 21.80
CA GLU A 57 11.42 -12.23 21.51
C GLU A 57 11.72 -11.96 20.02
N ALA A 58 12.81 -12.51 19.48
CA ALA A 58 13.17 -12.36 18.08
C ALA A 58 12.10 -12.93 17.13
N LYS A 59 11.52 -14.09 17.47
CA LYS A 59 10.40 -14.65 16.71
C LYS A 59 9.19 -13.73 16.72
N TRP A 60 8.84 -13.19 17.87
CA TRP A 60 7.73 -12.26 17.98
C TRP A 60 7.97 -10.98 17.16
N GLN A 61 9.14 -10.41 17.25
CA GLN A 61 9.51 -9.25 16.44
C GLN A 61 9.44 -9.53 14.93
N ALA A 62 9.84 -10.73 14.51
CA ALA A 62 9.80 -11.13 13.11
C ALA A 62 8.38 -11.31 12.55
N VAL A 63 7.42 -11.75 13.37
CA VAL A 63 6.07 -12.08 12.88
C VAL A 63 4.98 -11.12 13.33
N ARG A 64 5.23 -10.28 14.34
CA ARG A 64 4.23 -9.34 14.86
C ARG A 64 3.75 -8.37 13.80
N LYS A 65 2.48 -8.03 13.85
CA LYS A 65 1.85 -7.02 13.01
C LYS A 65 1.14 -6.00 13.88
N PRO A 66 1.18 -4.71 13.53
CA PRO A 66 0.47 -3.71 14.31
C PRO A 66 -1.03 -3.99 14.30
N ARG A 67 -1.67 -3.82 15.44
CA ARG A 67 -3.12 -3.90 15.58
C ARG A 67 -3.75 -2.67 14.95
N LEU A 68 -4.16 -2.79 13.71
CA LEU A 68 -4.82 -1.70 13.00
C LEU A 68 -6.27 -1.60 13.46
N HIS A 69 -6.67 -0.40 13.82
CA HIS A 69 -8.06 -0.03 14.04
C HIS A 69 -8.53 0.84 12.85
N PRO A 70 -8.87 0.23 11.70
CA PRO A 70 -9.29 1.00 10.55
C PRO A 70 -10.55 1.79 10.91
N ILE A 71 -10.59 3.05 10.50
CA ILE A 71 -11.80 3.85 10.62
C ILE A 71 -12.88 3.15 9.77
N PRO A 72 -14.04 2.81 10.35
CA PRO A 72 -15.12 2.22 9.58
C PRO A 72 -15.45 3.07 8.37
N PHE A 73 -15.64 2.43 7.21
CA PHE A 73 -15.91 3.12 5.94
C PHE A 73 -17.03 4.15 6.02
N ASN A 74 -18.07 3.88 6.81
CA ASN A 74 -19.22 4.76 7.04
C ASN A 74 -18.86 6.05 7.80
N ASN A 75 -17.73 6.07 8.51
CA ASN A 75 -17.28 7.26 9.25
C ASN A 75 -16.39 8.16 8.37
N VAL A 76 -16.06 7.75 7.16
CA VAL A 76 -15.30 8.56 6.22
C VAL A 76 -16.27 9.45 5.44
N SER A 77 -16.15 10.77 5.63
CA SER A 77 -16.93 11.72 4.84
C SER A 77 -16.29 11.95 3.49
N TYR A 78 -17.00 11.58 2.43
CA TYR A 78 -16.61 11.84 1.04
C TYR A 78 -17.17 13.15 0.50
N ILE A 79 -17.92 13.89 1.32
CA ILE A 79 -18.50 15.17 0.92
C ILE A 79 -17.44 16.26 1.09
N PRO A 80 -16.97 16.89 0.00
CA PRO A 80 -16.03 17.99 0.12
C PRO A 80 -16.65 19.15 0.92
N GLN A 81 -15.83 19.77 1.73
CA GLN A 81 -16.24 20.99 2.45
C GLN A 81 -16.75 22.04 1.46
N SER A 82 -17.64 22.90 1.94
CA SER A 82 -18.15 24.02 1.13
C SER A 82 -16.99 24.86 0.56
N GLY A 83 -17.08 25.20 -0.72
CA GLY A 83 -16.03 25.91 -1.45
C GLY A 83 -14.83 25.07 -1.92
N LYS A 84 -14.75 23.78 -1.52
CA LYS A 84 -13.70 22.86 -1.99
C LYS A 84 -14.14 21.93 -3.12
N ARG A 85 -15.41 22.03 -3.54
CA ARG A 85 -15.88 21.26 -4.71
C ARG A 85 -15.25 21.83 -5.99
N LEU A 86 -14.89 20.96 -6.92
CA LEU A 86 -14.37 21.37 -8.24
C LEU A 86 -15.31 22.34 -8.93
N ALA A 87 -16.62 22.08 -8.88
CA ALA A 87 -17.64 22.97 -9.45
C ALA A 87 -17.62 24.39 -8.86
N ASP A 88 -17.35 24.55 -7.58
CA ASP A 88 -17.28 25.86 -6.94
C ASP A 88 -15.97 26.59 -7.27
N ARG A 89 -14.86 25.84 -7.27
CA ARG A 89 -13.52 26.39 -7.52
C ARG A 89 -13.34 26.83 -8.97
N TYR A 90 -13.87 26.06 -9.91
CA TYR A 90 -13.66 26.28 -11.35
C TYR A 90 -14.90 26.82 -12.08
N ARG A 91 -15.91 27.29 -11.35
CA ARG A 91 -17.16 27.82 -11.91
C ARG A 91 -16.92 28.95 -12.94
N ASN A 92 -15.97 29.80 -12.65
CA ASN A 92 -15.70 30.97 -13.48
C ASN A 92 -14.58 30.75 -14.51
N SER A 93 -13.55 29.97 -14.17
CA SER A 93 -12.41 29.68 -15.03
C SER A 93 -12.64 28.52 -16.00
N GLY A 94 -13.59 27.65 -15.67
CA GLY A 94 -13.81 26.40 -16.39
C GLY A 94 -12.74 25.36 -16.11
N LEU A 95 -12.93 24.19 -16.70
CA LEU A 95 -11.97 23.09 -16.73
C LEU A 95 -11.58 22.81 -18.18
N GLN A 96 -10.31 22.58 -18.42
CA GLN A 96 -9.86 22.02 -19.68
C GLN A 96 -10.07 20.49 -19.63
N ILE A 97 -10.75 19.94 -20.62
CA ILE A 97 -11.05 18.52 -20.70
C ILE A 97 -10.46 17.97 -21.99
N ILE A 98 -9.67 16.91 -21.86
CA ILE A 98 -9.16 16.13 -22.98
C ILE A 98 -9.99 14.83 -23.03
N VAL A 99 -10.64 14.56 -24.15
CA VAL A 99 -11.44 13.35 -24.35
C VAL A 99 -10.65 12.39 -25.22
N LYS A 100 -10.48 11.16 -24.71
CA LYS A 100 -9.87 10.05 -25.44
C LYS A 100 -10.86 8.89 -25.47
N MET A 101 -11.10 8.32 -26.64
CA MET A 101 -11.87 7.09 -26.81
C MET A 101 -10.98 6.02 -27.39
N ALA A 102 -11.09 4.82 -26.83
CA ALA A 102 -10.34 3.66 -27.30
C ALA A 102 -11.23 2.41 -27.21
N SER A 103 -11.03 1.47 -28.14
CA SER A 103 -11.59 0.12 -28.06
C SER A 103 -10.47 -0.92 -28.11
N ILE A 104 -10.70 -2.02 -27.44
CA ILE A 104 -9.84 -3.20 -27.45
C ILE A 104 -10.69 -4.33 -28.00
N GLU A 105 -10.29 -4.82 -29.17
CA GLU A 105 -10.99 -5.92 -29.84
C GLU A 105 -10.13 -7.19 -29.75
N LEU A 106 -10.71 -8.23 -29.16
CA LEU A 106 -10.11 -9.56 -29.08
C LEU A 106 -10.71 -10.45 -30.16
N THR A 107 -9.85 -11.22 -30.82
CA THR A 107 -10.24 -12.13 -31.90
C THR A 107 -9.84 -13.55 -31.54
N PRO A 108 -10.40 -14.58 -32.21
CA PRO A 108 -9.97 -15.98 -32.00
C PRO A 108 -8.46 -16.17 -32.20
N GLU A 109 -7.83 -15.38 -33.08
CA GLU A 109 -6.38 -15.41 -33.33
C GLU A 109 -5.56 -14.63 -32.30
N LYS A 110 -6.23 -13.69 -31.60
CA LYS A 110 -5.63 -12.88 -30.53
C LYS A 110 -6.61 -12.76 -29.36
N PRO A 111 -6.84 -13.87 -28.62
CA PRO A 111 -7.85 -13.92 -27.58
C PRO A 111 -7.45 -13.21 -26.29
N GLU A 112 -6.18 -12.83 -26.17
CA GLU A 112 -5.64 -12.24 -24.95
C GLU A 112 -5.18 -10.79 -25.20
N PHE A 113 -5.48 -9.94 -24.24
CA PHE A 113 -4.89 -8.61 -24.15
C PHE A 113 -3.68 -8.70 -23.21
N PRO A 114 -2.47 -8.33 -23.67
CA PRO A 114 -1.30 -8.37 -22.81
C PRO A 114 -1.48 -7.38 -21.65
N VAL A 115 -0.94 -7.73 -20.49
CA VAL A 115 -0.94 -6.86 -19.32
C VAL A 115 -0.36 -5.50 -19.71
N GLY A 116 -1.15 -4.46 -19.51
CA GLY A 116 -0.73 -3.08 -19.77
C GLY A 116 0.46 -2.67 -18.91
N GLY A 117 1.36 -1.87 -19.45
CA GLY A 117 2.44 -1.28 -18.67
C GLY A 117 1.92 -0.24 -17.67
N TRP A 118 2.62 -0.11 -16.54
CA TRP A 118 2.34 0.95 -15.60
C TRP A 118 2.69 2.32 -16.20
N HIS A 119 1.77 3.25 -16.11
CA HIS A 119 1.94 4.60 -16.63
C HIS A 119 1.03 5.58 -15.87
N ILE A 120 1.34 6.84 -16.00
CA ILE A 120 0.44 7.96 -15.68
C ILE A 120 -0.23 8.44 -16.95
N GLU A 121 -1.40 9.04 -16.84
CA GLU A 121 -2.11 9.56 -18.00
C GLU A 121 -1.48 10.84 -18.52
N GLY A 122 -1.21 10.85 -19.83
CA GLY A 122 -0.65 11.98 -20.53
C GLY A 122 0.85 12.19 -20.35
N GLN A 123 1.31 13.34 -20.81
CA GLN A 123 2.71 13.77 -20.70
C GLN A 123 2.83 14.85 -19.64
N MET A 124 4.02 15.02 -19.07
CA MET A 124 4.26 16.01 -17.99
C MET A 124 3.87 17.43 -18.39
N ASN A 125 4.02 17.80 -19.65
CA ASN A 125 3.67 19.13 -20.18
C ASN A 125 2.15 19.34 -20.37
N GLU A 126 1.35 18.28 -20.31
CA GLU A 126 -0.11 18.39 -20.44
C GLU A 126 -0.78 18.76 -19.11
N ASN A 127 -0.07 18.64 -17.98
CA ASN A 127 -0.55 19.00 -16.65
C ASN A 127 -1.90 18.36 -16.28
N ILE A 128 -2.12 17.11 -16.68
CA ILE A 128 -3.33 16.36 -16.35
C ILE A 128 -3.34 16.10 -14.85
N CYS A 129 -4.29 16.67 -14.12
CA CYS A 129 -4.37 16.55 -12.67
C CYS A 129 -5.30 15.42 -12.20
N ALA A 130 -6.21 14.97 -13.04
CA ALA A 130 -7.14 13.88 -12.73
C ALA A 130 -7.62 13.20 -14.00
N THR A 131 -7.93 11.92 -13.88
CA THR A 131 -8.47 11.07 -14.95
C THR A 131 -9.82 10.53 -14.54
N ALA A 132 -10.76 10.48 -15.49
CA ALA A 132 -12.02 9.77 -15.35
C ALA A 132 -12.16 8.77 -16.50
N LEU A 133 -12.29 7.49 -16.16
CA LEU A 133 -12.48 6.40 -17.11
C LEU A 133 -13.92 5.90 -17.04
N TYR A 134 -14.57 5.83 -18.18
CA TYR A 134 -15.90 5.23 -18.28
C TYR A 134 -15.87 4.06 -19.26
N TYR A 135 -16.27 2.89 -18.79
CA TYR A 135 -16.34 1.66 -19.58
C TYR A 135 -17.69 1.59 -20.28
N LEU A 136 -17.72 1.98 -21.55
CA LEU A 136 -18.95 2.04 -22.36
C LEU A 136 -19.51 0.65 -22.63
N ASP A 137 -18.63 -0.28 -22.96
CA ASP A 137 -18.98 -1.61 -23.41
C ASP A 137 -17.97 -2.65 -22.91
N SER A 138 -18.43 -3.90 -22.72
CA SER A 138 -17.60 -4.99 -22.20
C SER A 138 -18.29 -6.30 -22.54
N GLU A 139 -18.14 -6.80 -23.77
CA GLU A 139 -18.83 -7.99 -24.26
C GLU A 139 -17.85 -9.16 -24.48
N ASN A 140 -18.26 -10.35 -24.09
CA ASN A 140 -17.56 -11.62 -24.33
C ASN A 140 -16.09 -11.64 -23.82
N ILE A 141 -15.83 -10.93 -22.75
CA ILE A 141 -14.50 -10.90 -22.12
C ILE A 141 -14.58 -11.50 -20.71
N THR A 142 -13.49 -12.09 -20.28
CA THR A 142 -13.31 -12.54 -18.89
C THR A 142 -13.16 -11.37 -17.95
N ASP A 143 -13.29 -11.63 -16.65
CA ASP A 143 -13.07 -10.63 -15.61
C ASP A 143 -11.70 -9.99 -15.76
N ASN A 144 -11.68 -8.66 -15.76
CA ASN A 144 -10.48 -7.87 -15.83
C ASN A 144 -10.49 -6.73 -14.81
N SER A 145 -9.33 -6.17 -14.53
CA SER A 145 -9.18 -5.15 -13.50
C SER A 145 -8.15 -4.10 -13.89
N LEU A 146 -8.35 -2.91 -13.37
CA LEU A 146 -7.37 -1.83 -13.40
C LEU A 146 -6.69 -1.75 -12.03
N SER A 147 -5.38 -1.85 -12.02
CA SER A 147 -4.57 -1.78 -10.79
C SER A 147 -3.98 -0.38 -10.60
N PHE A 148 -3.80 -0.01 -9.35
CA PHE A 148 -3.27 1.29 -8.96
C PHE A 148 -2.05 1.14 -8.06
N ARG A 149 -1.04 1.94 -8.31
CA ARG A 149 0.13 2.09 -7.45
C ARG A 149 0.69 3.50 -7.56
N MET A 150 1.43 3.91 -6.56
CA MET A 150 2.10 5.21 -6.51
C MET A 150 3.54 5.02 -6.07
N GLN A 151 4.43 5.84 -6.58
CA GLN A 151 5.79 5.90 -6.05
C GLN A 151 5.76 6.60 -4.68
N THR A 152 6.47 6.04 -3.72
CA THR A 152 6.62 6.58 -2.37
C THR A 152 8.04 7.07 -2.14
N SER A 153 8.27 7.75 -1.02
CA SER A 153 9.62 8.18 -0.65
C SER A 153 10.52 6.99 -0.31
N TYR A 154 11.79 7.08 -0.67
CA TYR A 154 12.83 6.16 -0.22
C TYR A 154 13.13 6.28 1.29
N HIS A 155 12.74 7.40 1.88
CA HIS A 155 13.10 7.79 3.23
C HIS A 155 11.96 7.61 4.24
N ILE A 156 10.99 6.75 3.95
CA ILE A 156 9.91 6.45 4.92
C ILE A 156 10.49 6.02 6.28
N ASN A 157 11.69 5.44 6.26
CA ASN A 157 12.38 4.91 7.44
C ASN A 157 13.27 5.93 8.14
N ASP A 158 13.75 6.96 7.41
CA ASP A 158 14.72 7.91 7.91
C ASP A 158 14.05 9.15 8.52
N ASP A 159 12.77 9.35 8.22
CA ASP A 159 12.01 10.45 8.78
C ASP A 159 11.60 10.11 10.23
N ASN A 160 11.85 11.05 11.13
CA ASN A 160 11.45 10.95 12.54
C ASN A 160 9.95 10.74 12.76
N ASP A 161 9.16 10.82 11.70
CA ASP A 161 7.71 10.64 11.74
C ASP A 161 7.30 9.16 11.81
N TYR A 162 8.19 8.23 11.42
CA TYR A 162 7.96 6.79 11.47
C TYR A 162 9.23 6.07 11.93
N PRO A 163 9.61 6.19 13.19
CA PRO A 163 10.76 5.46 13.72
C PRO A 163 10.46 3.97 13.70
N VAL A 164 10.99 3.29 12.71
CA VAL A 164 10.86 1.84 12.57
C VAL A 164 12.20 1.23 12.86
N GLY A 165 12.26 0.29 13.79
CA GLY A 165 13.46 -0.50 14.05
C GLY A 165 13.92 -1.25 12.79
N GLN A 166 15.19 -1.57 12.71
CA GLN A 166 15.85 -2.09 11.51
C GLN A 166 15.21 -3.38 10.95
N GLY A 167 14.49 -4.14 11.76
CA GLY A 167 13.79 -5.36 11.35
C GLY A 167 12.30 -5.22 11.05
N ALA A 168 11.71 -4.04 11.16
CA ALA A 168 10.25 -3.88 11.07
C ALA A 168 9.72 -3.49 9.67
N TYR A 169 10.57 -3.46 8.65
CA TYR A 169 10.16 -3.06 7.30
C TYR A 169 9.11 -3.98 6.68
N HIS A 170 9.18 -5.28 6.93
CA HIS A 170 8.26 -6.26 6.38
C HIS A 170 6.81 -6.04 6.81
N TRP A 171 6.57 -5.59 8.05
CA TRP A 171 5.21 -5.30 8.47
C TRP A 171 4.67 -4.00 7.86
N MET A 172 5.53 -2.99 7.63
CA MET A 172 5.14 -1.78 6.90
C MET A 172 4.72 -2.13 5.47
N GLU A 173 5.49 -2.96 4.79
CA GLU A 173 5.14 -3.45 3.46
C GLU A 173 3.80 -4.19 3.47
N ALA A 174 3.59 -5.08 4.43
CA ALA A 174 2.37 -5.86 4.53
C ALA A 174 1.13 -5.01 4.86
N VAL A 175 1.28 -4.00 5.73
CA VAL A 175 0.18 -3.16 6.21
C VAL A 175 -0.20 -2.09 5.21
N TYR A 176 0.79 -1.41 4.64
CA TYR A 176 0.55 -0.26 3.75
C TYR A 176 0.60 -0.63 2.27
N GLY A 177 0.86 -1.89 1.93
CA GLY A 177 1.02 -2.33 0.54
C GLY A 177 2.22 -1.66 -0.13
N THR A 178 3.22 -1.28 0.65
CA THR A 178 4.45 -0.67 0.14
C THR A 178 5.44 -1.73 -0.30
N ASN A 179 6.33 -1.35 -1.21
CA ASN A 179 7.57 -2.06 -1.48
C ASN A 179 8.69 -1.05 -1.28
N LEU A 180 9.51 -1.24 -0.27
CA LEU A 180 10.55 -0.29 0.13
C LEU A 180 11.80 -0.33 -0.75
N GLY A 181 11.76 -1.10 -1.83
CA GLY A 181 12.71 -0.96 -2.92
C GLY A 181 14.13 -1.43 -2.62
N GLY A 182 14.29 -2.52 -1.91
CA GLY A 182 15.59 -3.13 -1.69
C GLY A 182 16.40 -3.28 -2.99
N GLY A 183 17.68 -2.93 -2.97
CA GLY A 183 18.56 -3.11 -4.11
C GLY A 183 18.41 -2.11 -5.27
N GLY A 184 17.87 -0.92 -5.03
CA GLY A 184 17.75 0.14 -6.03
C GLY A 184 16.45 0.12 -6.85
N SER A 185 15.50 -0.72 -6.48
CA SER A 185 14.15 -0.67 -7.03
C SER A 185 13.39 0.55 -6.46
N PRO A 186 12.45 1.14 -7.21
CA PRO A 186 11.66 2.26 -6.69
C PRO A 186 10.75 1.80 -5.56
N CYS A 187 10.65 2.62 -4.51
CA CYS A 187 9.66 2.42 -3.46
C CYS A 187 8.26 2.64 -4.03
N LEU A 188 7.38 1.66 -3.88
CA LEU A 188 6.04 1.68 -4.44
C LEU A 188 5.01 1.35 -3.36
N GLN A 189 3.89 2.04 -3.40
CA GLN A 189 2.70 1.67 -2.65
C GLN A 189 1.64 1.14 -3.60
N ASN A 190 1.19 -0.10 -3.37
CA ASN A 190 0.14 -0.74 -4.15
C ASN A 190 -1.21 -0.48 -3.51
N TYR A 191 -2.11 0.16 -4.24
CA TYR A 191 -3.48 0.43 -3.78
C TYR A 191 -4.46 -0.70 -4.10
N GLY A 192 -3.98 -1.74 -4.79
CA GLY A 192 -4.82 -2.84 -5.25
C GLY A 192 -5.42 -2.59 -6.63
N ASN A 193 -6.55 -3.23 -6.89
CA ASN A 193 -7.19 -3.19 -8.19
C ASN A 193 -8.71 -2.99 -8.09
N VAL A 194 -9.29 -2.52 -9.17
CA VAL A 194 -10.74 -2.37 -9.33
C VAL A 194 -11.18 -3.16 -10.55
N GLN A 195 -12.10 -4.09 -10.36
CA GLN A 195 -12.69 -4.83 -11.47
C GLN A 195 -13.36 -3.85 -12.45
N THR A 196 -13.02 -3.96 -13.73
CA THR A 196 -13.62 -3.16 -14.80
C THR A 196 -14.85 -3.88 -15.36
N ARG A 197 -15.90 -3.11 -15.66
CA ARG A 197 -17.13 -3.65 -16.25
C ARG A 197 -17.90 -2.53 -16.93
N GLN A 198 -18.72 -2.90 -17.88
CA GLN A 198 -19.63 -1.96 -18.56
C GLN A 198 -20.39 -1.09 -17.55
N GLY A 199 -20.52 0.19 -17.86
CA GLY A 199 -21.20 1.19 -17.03
C GLY A 199 -20.42 1.66 -15.80
N ARG A 200 -19.20 1.15 -15.55
CA ARG A 200 -18.38 1.62 -14.44
C ARG A 200 -17.68 2.92 -14.81
N LEU A 201 -17.78 3.89 -13.91
CA LEU A 201 -16.98 5.11 -13.92
C LEU A 201 -15.94 5.04 -12.81
N LEU A 202 -14.68 5.25 -13.14
CA LEU A 202 -13.58 5.42 -12.20
C LEU A 202 -13.04 6.83 -12.32
N ALA A 203 -12.74 7.47 -11.21
CA ALA A 203 -12.07 8.78 -11.20
C ALA A 203 -10.96 8.76 -10.15
N PHE A 204 -9.79 9.22 -10.53
CA PHE A 204 -8.61 9.22 -9.67
C PHE A 204 -7.69 10.38 -10.02
N PRO A 205 -6.88 10.84 -9.05
CA PRO A 205 -5.86 11.85 -9.32
C PRO A 205 -4.75 11.24 -10.19
N ASN A 206 -4.22 12.05 -11.10
CA ASN A 206 -3.06 11.70 -11.91
C ASN A 206 -1.81 12.11 -11.14
N VAL A 207 -1.36 11.24 -10.23
CA VAL A 207 -0.21 11.51 -9.33
C VAL A 207 1.05 10.90 -9.91
N LEU A 208 2.11 11.66 -9.82
CA LEU A 208 3.46 11.31 -10.24
C LEU A 208 4.26 10.70 -9.08
#